data_f25bfba804ec628f0cf53a1c5b352c9d
#
_entry.id   f25bfba804ec628f0cf53a1c5b352c9d
#
_cell.length_a   1.000
_cell.length_b   1.000
_cell.length_c   1.000
_cell.angle_alpha   90.00
_cell.angle_beta   90.00
_cell.angle_gamma   90.00
#
_symmetry.space_group_name_H-M   'P 1'
#
loop_
_entity.id
_entity.type
_entity.pdbx_description
1 polymer ?
#
loop_
_entity_poly.entity_id
_entity_poly.type
_entity_poly.pdbx_seq_one_letter_code
_entity_poly.pdbx_strand_id
1 'polypeptide(L)'
;HKAPYRFVYPGKVYRNETTDARHERAFFQYEALIVDKDFTFSSGKVMIKSILSKVFGRDVPVRMRAGFFPFVEPGFEIDMGCLVCGGKGCSVCKHVGWIEVMPGGTPHPNVLKAAGLDPDEYTGFYVNIGLDRLVMMRYGVDDVRLFHSADLRFLNQFR
;
A
#
# COMPACT_ATOMS: atom_id res chain seq x y z
N HIS A 1 21.49 -13.11 0.23
CA HIS A 1 20.39 -14.09 0.17
C HIS A 1 20.24 -14.61 -1.25
N LYS A 2 19.75 -15.85 -1.39
CA LYS A 2 19.46 -16.45 -2.69
C LYS A 2 17.94 -16.36 -2.95
N ALA A 3 17.54 -16.13 -4.21
CA ALA A 3 16.13 -16.22 -4.59
C ALA A 3 15.60 -17.67 -4.36
N PRO A 4 14.30 -17.86 -4.06
CA PRO A 4 13.25 -16.83 -4.07
C PRO A 4 13.29 -15.87 -2.87
N TYR A 5 12.89 -14.62 -3.07
CA TYR A 5 12.83 -13.60 -2.02
C TYR A 5 11.40 -13.33 -1.56
N ARG A 6 11.24 -13.14 -0.28
CA ARG A 6 10.01 -12.62 0.34
C ARG A 6 10.43 -11.63 1.42
N PHE A 7 10.52 -10.37 1.02
CA PHE A 7 10.90 -9.30 1.92
C PHE A 7 9.69 -8.48 2.34
N VAL A 8 9.70 -8.10 3.60
CA VAL A 8 8.81 -7.07 4.14
C VAL A 8 9.67 -6.06 4.90
N TYR A 9 9.37 -4.79 4.69
CA TYR A 9 10.09 -3.70 5.33
C TYR A 9 9.09 -2.64 5.84
N PRO A 10 8.67 -2.71 7.10
CA PRO A 10 7.96 -1.61 7.74
C PRO A 10 8.97 -0.55 8.17
N GLY A 11 8.74 0.70 7.82
CA GLY A 11 9.66 1.76 8.15
C GLY A 11 9.04 3.14 8.11
N LYS A 12 9.70 4.09 8.77
CA LYS A 12 9.34 5.50 8.72
C LYS A 12 9.93 6.13 7.47
N VAL A 13 9.12 6.86 6.75
CA VAL A 13 9.49 7.54 5.51
C VAL A 13 9.20 9.03 5.61
N TYR A 14 9.86 9.82 4.75
CA TYR A 14 9.78 11.27 4.78
C TYR A 14 9.51 11.81 3.38
N ARG A 15 8.56 12.75 3.27
CA ARG A 15 8.26 13.47 2.03
C ARG A 15 8.23 14.96 2.27
N ASN A 16 8.74 15.73 1.32
CA ASN A 16 8.66 17.18 1.37
C ASN A 16 7.32 17.65 0.80
N GLU A 17 6.25 17.45 1.57
CA GLU A 17 4.88 17.79 1.20
C GLU A 17 4.26 18.77 2.21
N THR A 18 3.20 19.45 1.80
CA THR A 18 2.38 20.25 2.72
C THR A 18 1.57 19.34 3.60
N THR A 19 1.63 19.56 4.91
CA THR A 19 0.86 18.80 5.90
C THR A 19 -0.60 19.21 5.87
N ASP A 20 -1.50 18.24 5.76
CA ASP A 20 -2.95 18.39 5.88
C ASP A 20 -3.57 17.19 6.62
N ALA A 21 -4.90 17.08 6.64
CA ALA A 21 -5.59 15.96 7.32
C ALA A 21 -5.28 14.56 6.73
N ARG A 22 -4.66 14.47 5.57
CA ARG A 22 -4.38 13.22 4.84
C ARG A 22 -2.90 13.01 4.50
N HIS A 23 -2.08 14.07 4.63
CA HIS A 23 -0.67 14.07 4.28
C HIS A 23 0.15 14.57 5.45
N GLU A 24 1.16 13.80 5.79
CA GLU A 24 2.16 14.16 6.79
C GLU A 24 3.56 13.98 6.20
N ARG A 25 4.51 14.82 6.63
CA ARG A 25 5.89 14.78 6.14
C ARG A 25 6.64 13.54 6.57
N ALA A 26 6.27 12.99 7.71
CA ALA A 26 6.83 11.77 8.27
C ALA A 26 5.70 10.79 8.56
N PHE A 27 5.72 9.62 7.92
CA PHE A 27 4.69 8.61 8.07
C PHE A 27 5.30 7.20 7.95
N PHE A 28 4.51 6.18 8.24
CA PHE A 28 4.99 4.81 8.13
C PHE A 28 4.52 4.17 6.82
N GLN A 29 5.44 3.43 6.20
CA GLN A 29 5.15 2.58 5.05
C GLN A 29 5.45 1.12 5.39
N TYR A 30 4.72 0.23 4.76
CA TYR A 30 5.00 -1.18 4.70
C TYR A 30 5.28 -1.53 3.24
N GLU A 31 6.49 -1.96 2.99
CA GLU A 31 6.89 -2.43 1.67
C GLU A 31 6.97 -3.95 1.66
N ALA A 32 6.47 -4.56 0.60
CA ALA A 32 6.59 -5.99 0.40
C ALA A 32 7.07 -6.28 -1.02
N LEU A 33 8.10 -7.13 -1.12
CA LEU A 33 8.66 -7.60 -2.38
C LEU A 33 8.70 -9.12 -2.36
N ILE A 34 8.05 -9.72 -3.34
CA ILE A 34 8.18 -11.15 -3.65
C ILE A 34 8.91 -11.26 -4.98
N VAL A 35 9.94 -12.10 -5.04
CA VAL A 35 10.63 -12.47 -6.27
C VAL A 35 10.73 -13.99 -6.32
N ASP A 36 10.22 -14.55 -7.40
CA ASP A 36 10.21 -16.00 -7.64
C ASP A 36 10.22 -16.27 -9.15
N LYS A 37 10.44 -17.52 -9.57
CA LYS A 37 10.40 -17.89 -10.99
C LYS A 37 8.96 -17.95 -11.54
N ASP A 38 7.99 -18.37 -10.71
CA ASP A 38 6.62 -18.66 -11.14
C ASP A 38 5.59 -17.66 -10.59
N PHE A 39 6.01 -16.48 -10.11
CA PHE A 39 5.10 -15.50 -9.54
C PHE A 39 4.38 -14.72 -10.64
N THR A 40 3.06 -14.88 -10.73
CA THR A 40 2.25 -14.23 -11.75
C THR A 40 1.66 -12.90 -11.27
N PHE A 41 1.27 -12.04 -12.21
CA PHE A 41 0.49 -10.83 -11.91
C PHE A 41 -0.81 -11.14 -11.15
N SER A 42 -1.48 -12.25 -11.50
CA SER A 42 -2.70 -12.72 -10.81
C SER A 42 -2.41 -13.07 -9.34
N SER A 43 -1.26 -13.67 -9.05
CA SER A 43 -0.80 -13.94 -7.68
C SER A 43 -0.61 -12.65 -6.88
N GLY A 44 -0.06 -11.60 -7.52
CA GLY A 44 0.06 -10.27 -6.92
C GLY A 44 -1.29 -9.66 -6.53
N LYS A 45 -2.30 -9.77 -7.41
CA LYS A 45 -3.66 -9.30 -7.13
C LYS A 45 -4.30 -10.05 -5.95
N VAL A 46 -4.12 -11.37 -5.88
CA VAL A 46 -4.60 -12.20 -4.75
C VAL A 46 -3.90 -11.77 -3.45
N MET A 47 -2.59 -11.55 -3.49
CA MET A 47 -1.81 -11.09 -2.35
C MET A 47 -2.34 -9.76 -1.80
N ILE A 48 -2.56 -8.75 -2.66
CA ILE A 48 -3.13 -7.45 -2.28
C ILE A 48 -4.48 -7.62 -1.60
N LYS A 49 -5.38 -8.39 -2.22
CA LYS A 49 -6.71 -8.65 -1.66
C LYS A 49 -6.60 -9.32 -0.29
N SER A 50 -5.71 -10.29 -0.14
CA SER A 50 -5.47 -10.98 1.13
C SER A 50 -4.94 -10.04 2.22
N ILE A 51 -3.99 -9.16 1.89
CA ILE A 51 -3.46 -8.16 2.83
C ILE A 51 -4.59 -7.25 3.32
N LEU A 52 -5.34 -6.64 2.40
CA LEU A 52 -6.41 -5.70 2.75
C LEU A 52 -7.54 -6.39 3.53
N SER A 53 -7.95 -7.59 3.13
CA SER A 53 -8.98 -8.34 3.84
C SER A 53 -8.56 -8.69 5.27
N LYS A 54 -7.29 -9.04 5.49
CA LYS A 54 -6.76 -9.27 6.85
C LYS A 54 -6.70 -7.99 7.68
N VAL A 55 -6.27 -6.89 7.08
CA VAL A 55 -6.21 -5.59 7.76
C VAL A 55 -7.60 -5.14 8.23
N PHE A 56 -8.61 -5.29 7.39
CA PHE A 56 -9.97 -4.80 7.69
C PHE A 56 -10.90 -5.85 8.30
N GLY A 57 -10.49 -7.12 8.38
CA GLY A 57 -11.28 -8.22 8.91
C GLY A 57 -12.51 -8.57 8.06
N ARG A 58 -12.53 -8.16 6.79
CA ARG A 58 -13.63 -8.39 5.84
C ARG A 58 -13.12 -8.37 4.40
N ASP A 59 -13.92 -8.88 3.48
CA ASP A 59 -13.61 -8.76 2.05
C ASP A 59 -13.67 -7.29 1.60
N VAL A 60 -12.66 -6.87 0.84
CA VAL A 60 -12.52 -5.50 0.37
C VAL A 60 -12.44 -5.51 -1.15
N PRO A 61 -13.33 -4.80 -1.86
CA PRO A 61 -13.21 -4.63 -3.29
C PRO A 61 -11.89 -3.93 -3.64
N VAL A 62 -11.16 -4.48 -4.62
CA VAL A 62 -9.89 -3.95 -5.10
C VAL A 62 -9.94 -3.77 -6.60
N ARG A 63 -9.47 -2.64 -7.08
CA ARG A 63 -9.20 -2.39 -8.49
C ARG A 63 -7.78 -1.92 -8.69
N MET A 64 -7.24 -2.16 -9.88
CA MET A 64 -5.91 -1.71 -10.28
C MET A 64 -6.04 -0.80 -11.49
N ARG A 65 -5.35 0.32 -11.45
CA ARG A 65 -5.24 1.27 -12.55
C ARG A 65 -3.78 1.35 -12.97
N ALA A 66 -3.50 1.37 -14.27
CA ALA A 66 -2.13 1.54 -14.75
C ALA A 66 -1.54 2.84 -14.19
N GLY A 67 -0.33 2.76 -13.69
CA GLY A 67 0.44 3.89 -13.15
C GLY A 67 1.92 3.71 -13.46
N PHE A 68 2.62 4.81 -13.65
CA PHE A 68 4.06 4.77 -13.91
C PHE A 68 4.84 4.94 -12.61
N PHE A 69 5.70 3.97 -12.34
CA PHE A 69 6.69 4.02 -11.26
C PHE A 69 8.00 3.44 -11.78
N PRO A 70 9.14 4.12 -11.60
CA PRO A 70 10.41 3.74 -12.27
C PRO A 70 10.98 2.39 -11.81
N PHE A 71 10.48 1.83 -10.73
CA PHE A 71 10.95 0.58 -10.13
C PHE A 71 10.06 -0.64 -10.42
N VAL A 72 8.93 -0.46 -11.11
CA VAL A 72 7.99 -1.53 -11.53
C VAL A 72 7.55 -1.37 -12.98
N GLU A 73 7.42 -2.49 -13.69
CA GLU A 73 6.91 -2.53 -15.07
C GLU A 73 6.27 -3.90 -15.34
N PRO A 74 4.94 -3.99 -15.54
CA PRO A 74 3.97 -2.89 -15.44
C PRO A 74 3.73 -2.42 -14.01
N GLY A 75 3.51 -1.09 -13.86
CA GLY A 75 3.17 -0.45 -12.60
C GLY A 75 1.68 -0.15 -12.48
N PHE A 76 1.17 -0.15 -11.27
CA PHE A 76 -0.25 0.07 -10.97
C PHE A 76 -0.44 0.90 -9.71
N GLU A 77 -1.46 1.75 -9.75
CA GLU A 77 -2.13 2.30 -8.58
C GLU A 77 -3.23 1.35 -8.15
N ILE A 78 -3.27 1.02 -6.88
CA ILE A 78 -4.20 0.05 -6.31
C ILE A 78 -5.18 0.79 -5.41
N ASP A 79 -6.45 0.73 -5.80
CA ASP A 79 -7.55 1.33 -5.06
C ASP A 79 -8.34 0.24 -4.33
N MET A 80 -8.81 0.56 -3.13
CA MET A 80 -9.83 -0.20 -2.43
C MET A 80 -11.18 0.52 -2.44
N GLY A 81 -12.27 -0.23 -2.43
CA GLY A 81 -13.61 0.34 -2.25
C GLY A 81 -13.71 1.08 -0.92
N CYS A 82 -14.30 2.27 -0.94
CA CYS A 82 -14.46 3.06 0.26
C CYS A 82 -15.33 2.33 1.29
N LEU A 83 -14.76 2.00 2.44
CA LEU A 83 -15.45 1.25 3.49
C LEU A 83 -16.44 2.10 4.29
N VAL A 84 -16.33 3.43 4.21
CA VAL A 84 -17.24 4.38 4.88
C VAL A 84 -18.59 4.45 4.18
N CYS A 85 -18.58 4.57 2.84
CA CYS A 85 -19.80 4.74 2.05
C CYS A 85 -20.21 3.49 1.26
N GLY A 86 -19.48 2.40 1.38
CA GLY A 86 -19.74 1.18 0.61
C GLY A 86 -19.66 1.39 -0.90
N GLY A 87 -18.79 2.30 -1.36
CA GLY A 87 -18.61 2.61 -2.79
C GLY A 87 -19.58 3.65 -3.37
N LYS A 88 -20.52 4.17 -2.59
CA LYS A 88 -21.54 5.13 -3.05
C LYS A 88 -21.00 6.56 -3.28
N GLY A 89 -19.84 6.87 -2.72
CA GLY A 89 -19.26 8.21 -2.72
C GLY A 89 -19.56 8.99 -1.43
N CYS A 90 -18.52 9.55 -0.82
CA CYS A 90 -18.59 10.42 0.35
C CYS A 90 -17.39 11.37 0.38
N SER A 91 -17.35 12.28 1.34
CA SER A 91 -16.23 13.22 1.52
C SER A 91 -14.88 12.51 1.69
N VAL A 92 -14.83 11.36 2.37
CA VAL A 92 -13.60 10.59 2.60
C VAL A 92 -12.99 10.10 1.28
N CYS A 93 -13.80 9.59 0.36
CA CYS A 93 -13.35 9.15 -0.96
C CYS A 93 -13.49 10.23 -2.05
N LYS A 94 -13.73 11.49 -1.68
CA LYS A 94 -13.98 12.60 -2.60
C LYS A 94 -15.10 12.29 -3.62
N HIS A 95 -16.15 11.64 -3.15
CA HIS A 95 -17.33 11.21 -3.92
C HIS A 95 -17.06 10.21 -5.05
N VAL A 96 -15.87 9.60 -5.09
CA VAL A 96 -15.47 8.64 -6.15
C VAL A 96 -15.85 7.20 -5.80
N GLY A 97 -16.07 6.90 -4.51
CA GLY A 97 -16.36 5.54 -4.03
C GLY A 97 -15.11 4.65 -3.85
N TRP A 98 -13.92 5.13 -4.24
CA TRP A 98 -12.66 4.42 -4.18
C TRP A 98 -11.59 5.23 -3.46
N ILE A 99 -10.67 4.55 -2.80
CA ILE A 99 -9.54 5.16 -2.10
C ILE A 99 -8.26 4.48 -2.57
N GLU A 100 -7.33 5.26 -3.12
CA GLU A 100 -5.99 4.78 -3.41
C GLU A 100 -5.27 4.42 -2.11
N VAL A 101 -4.70 3.23 -2.06
CA VAL A 101 -4.05 2.70 -0.85
C VAL A 101 -2.59 2.36 -1.06
N MET A 102 -2.18 2.01 -2.27
CA MET A 102 -0.80 1.61 -2.55
C MET A 102 -0.45 1.68 -4.04
N PRO A 103 0.79 2.02 -4.39
CA PRO A 103 1.39 1.63 -5.66
C PRO A 103 1.89 0.18 -5.59
N GLY A 104 2.03 -0.46 -6.75
CA GLY A 104 2.61 -1.78 -6.86
C GLY A 104 2.82 -2.21 -8.30
N GLY A 105 3.37 -3.38 -8.50
CA GLY A 105 3.60 -3.93 -9.83
C GLY A 105 4.69 -4.99 -9.87
N THR A 106 4.99 -5.46 -11.06
CA THR A 106 6.12 -6.36 -11.30
C THR A 106 7.43 -5.56 -11.19
N PRO A 107 8.44 -6.04 -10.47
CA PRO A 107 9.73 -5.36 -10.40
C PRO A 107 10.30 -5.11 -11.81
N HIS A 108 10.76 -3.89 -12.05
CA HIS A 108 11.38 -3.54 -13.33
C HIS A 108 12.59 -4.45 -13.60
N PRO A 109 12.85 -4.90 -14.86
CA PRO A 109 13.98 -5.74 -15.19
C PRO A 109 15.33 -5.23 -14.67
N ASN A 110 15.54 -3.91 -14.68
CA ASN A 110 16.76 -3.31 -14.16
C ASN A 110 16.91 -3.47 -12.63
N VAL A 111 15.82 -3.54 -11.90
CA VAL A 111 15.84 -3.81 -10.43
C VAL A 111 16.28 -5.25 -10.19
N LEU A 112 15.77 -6.21 -10.97
CA LEU A 112 16.19 -7.62 -10.89
C LEU A 112 17.67 -7.78 -11.27
N LYS A 113 18.11 -7.15 -12.36
CA LYS A 113 19.54 -7.16 -12.76
C LYS A 113 20.45 -6.56 -11.70
N ALA A 114 20.05 -5.43 -11.09
CA ALA A 114 20.81 -4.82 -9.99
C ALA A 114 20.90 -5.71 -8.75
N ALA A 115 19.91 -6.58 -8.54
CA ALA A 115 19.90 -7.59 -7.50
C ALA A 115 20.68 -8.87 -7.86
N GLY A 116 21.30 -8.93 -9.04
CA GLY A 116 22.04 -10.10 -9.52
C GLY A 116 21.14 -11.23 -10.00
N LEU A 117 19.91 -10.94 -10.40
CA LEU A 117 18.95 -11.91 -10.92
C LEU A 117 18.71 -11.72 -12.40
N ASP A 118 18.50 -12.82 -13.10
CA ASP A 118 18.11 -12.82 -14.51
C ASP A 118 16.62 -12.52 -14.63
N PRO A 119 16.20 -11.40 -15.29
CA PRO A 119 14.81 -11.07 -15.46
C PRO A 119 14.04 -12.00 -16.42
N ASP A 120 14.74 -12.82 -17.20
CA ASP A 120 14.11 -13.84 -18.03
C ASP A 120 13.75 -15.10 -17.22
N GLU A 121 14.41 -15.31 -16.05
CA GLU A 121 14.11 -16.42 -15.14
C GLU A 121 13.27 -16.02 -13.94
N TYR A 122 13.41 -14.78 -13.47
CA TYR A 122 12.78 -14.29 -12.23
C TYR A 122 11.80 -13.18 -12.51
N THR A 123 10.69 -13.27 -11.84
CA THR A 123 9.64 -12.24 -11.81
C THR A 123 9.23 -11.97 -10.36
N GLY A 124 8.19 -11.20 -10.15
CA GLY A 124 7.73 -10.94 -8.78
C GLY A 124 6.64 -9.91 -8.70
N PHE A 125 6.40 -9.45 -7.48
CA PHE A 125 5.46 -8.38 -7.21
C PHE A 125 5.92 -7.52 -6.04
N TYR A 126 5.82 -6.23 -6.23
CA TYR A 126 6.12 -5.21 -5.23
C TYR A 126 4.86 -4.44 -4.85
N VAL A 127 4.69 -4.14 -3.58
CA VAL A 127 3.68 -3.22 -3.07
C VAL A 127 4.27 -2.32 -2.00
N ASN A 128 3.76 -1.08 -1.95
CA ASN A 128 4.14 -0.09 -0.96
C ASN A 128 2.86 0.51 -0.35
N ILE A 129 2.64 0.26 0.93
CA ILE A 129 1.40 0.60 1.62
C ILE A 129 1.67 1.68 2.66
N GLY A 130 0.97 2.82 2.57
CA GLY A 130 0.97 3.82 3.64
C GLY A 130 0.21 3.30 4.86
N LEU A 131 0.94 2.95 5.93
CA LEU A 131 0.34 2.36 7.13
C LEU A 131 -0.59 3.32 7.85
N ASP A 132 -0.21 4.59 7.96
CA ASP A 132 -1.02 5.63 8.60
C ASP A 132 -2.41 5.70 7.97
N ARG A 133 -2.49 5.65 6.64
CA ARG A 133 -3.78 5.65 5.93
C ARG A 133 -4.62 4.41 6.23
N LEU A 134 -4.01 3.23 6.31
CA LEU A 134 -4.74 2.01 6.69
C LEU A 134 -5.26 2.08 8.13
N VAL A 135 -4.44 2.59 9.05
CA VAL A 135 -4.81 2.78 10.46
C VAL A 135 -5.96 3.78 10.58
N MET A 136 -5.87 4.93 9.89
CA MET A 136 -6.98 5.90 9.82
C MET A 136 -8.29 5.24 9.40
N MET A 137 -8.27 4.48 8.31
CA MET A 137 -9.47 3.82 7.80
C MET A 137 -9.99 2.70 8.70
N ARG A 138 -9.08 1.95 9.35
CA ARG A 138 -9.45 0.85 10.23
C ARG A 138 -10.12 1.34 11.52
N TYR A 139 -9.63 2.44 12.07
CA TYR A 139 -10.04 2.95 13.39
C TYR A 139 -10.90 4.22 13.30
N GLY A 140 -11.25 4.68 12.09
CA GLY A 140 -12.10 5.86 11.91
C GLY A 140 -11.42 7.18 12.29
N VAL A 141 -10.09 7.25 12.20
CA VAL A 141 -9.33 8.48 12.42
C VAL A 141 -9.45 9.36 11.18
N ASP A 142 -9.88 10.59 11.33
CA ASP A 142 -10.19 11.53 10.25
C ASP A 142 -9.03 12.49 9.91
N ASP A 143 -8.01 12.54 10.77
CA ASP A 143 -6.86 13.44 10.61
C ASP A 143 -5.55 12.74 10.98
N VAL A 144 -4.64 12.60 10.01
CA VAL A 144 -3.33 11.94 10.20
C VAL A 144 -2.44 12.65 11.21
N ARG A 145 -2.61 13.96 11.38
CA ARG A 145 -1.83 14.77 12.32
C ARG A 145 -2.05 14.35 13.78
N LEU A 146 -3.17 13.69 14.09
CA LEU A 146 -3.45 13.15 15.41
C LEU A 146 -2.41 12.11 15.84
N PHE A 147 -1.80 11.36 14.91
CA PHE A 147 -0.72 10.41 15.21
C PHE A 147 0.54 11.07 15.74
N HIS A 148 0.73 12.37 15.48
CA HIS A 148 1.89 13.15 15.89
C HIS A 148 1.57 14.21 16.96
N SER A 149 0.29 14.30 17.39
CA SER A 149 -0.18 15.36 18.30
C SER A 149 0.30 15.19 19.75
N ALA A 150 0.80 14.00 20.14
CA ALA A 150 1.10 13.61 21.52
C ALA A 150 -0.11 13.78 22.49
N ASP A 151 -1.33 13.84 21.99
CA ASP A 151 -2.53 13.97 22.81
C ASP A 151 -2.91 12.63 23.43
N LEU A 152 -2.75 12.53 24.74
CA LEU A 152 -3.07 11.32 25.49
C LEU A 152 -4.57 10.96 25.42
N ARG A 153 -5.47 11.94 25.22
CA ARG A 153 -6.91 11.68 25.04
C ARG A 153 -7.17 10.93 23.75
N PHE A 154 -6.42 11.25 22.69
CA PHE A 154 -6.47 10.50 21.43
C PHE A 154 -5.95 9.07 21.62
N LEU A 155 -4.76 8.89 22.22
CA LEU A 155 -4.15 7.58 22.41
C LEU A 155 -4.98 6.65 23.31
N ASN A 156 -5.65 7.20 24.32
CA ASN A 156 -6.47 6.44 25.26
C ASN A 156 -7.74 5.80 24.63
N GLN A 157 -8.14 6.24 23.43
CA GLN A 157 -9.28 5.66 22.70
C GLN A 157 -8.98 4.25 22.14
N PHE A 158 -7.73 3.84 22.08
CA PHE A 158 -7.28 2.58 21.47
C PHE A 158 -6.76 1.54 22.49
N ARG A 159 -7.12 1.70 23.75
CA ARG A 159 -6.78 0.76 24.85
C ARG A 159 -7.84 -0.30 25.04
#